data_509ebb62dcca0f43e3f664abb068e083
#
_entry.id   509ebb62dcca0f43e3f664abb068e083
#
_cell.length_a   1.000
_cell.length_b   1.000
_cell.length_c   1.000
_cell.angle_alpha   90.00
_cell.angle_beta   90.00
_cell.angle_gamma   90.00
#
_symmetry.space_group_name_H-M   'P 1'
#
loop_
_entity.id
_entity.type
_entity.pdbx_description
1 polymer ?
#
loop_
_entity_poly.entity_id
_entity_poly.type
_entity_poly.pdbx_seq_one_letter_code
_entity_poly.pdbx_strand_id
1 'polypeptide(L)'
;MKKLIVLAAAALMAAGAQAAYKDGSYTGEGKGRESQIQVQVDVKGGKVATVKVLKHGETEMIFAAAAETLCPAIVAKNGVDGVESVAGATLSSDGIKAAVKDALSKAQ
;
A
#
# COMPACT_ATOMS: atom_id res chain seq x y z
N MET A 1 -0.19 -10.46 37.66
CA MET A 1 0.04 -10.33 37.31
C MET A 1 0.07 -10.28 36.49
N LYS A 2 0.12 -9.90 36.34
CA LYS A 2 0.26 -9.75 35.52
C LYS A 2 0.20 -10.35 34.58
N LYS A 3 0.00 -10.65 34.20
CA LYS A 3 -0.07 -11.18 33.30
C LYS A 3 -0.98 -11.41 32.64
N LEU A 4 -1.54 -11.31 32.70
CA LEU A 4 -2.39 -11.57 32.05
C LEU A 4 -2.87 -10.74 31.31
N ILE A 5 -2.89 -10.07 31.53
CA ILE A 5 -3.20 -9.22 30.92
C ILE A 5 -2.81 -9.08 29.77
N VAL A 6 -2.29 -9.27 29.68
CA VAL A 6 -1.86 -9.20 28.65
C VAL A 6 -2.27 -9.87 27.71
N LEU A 7 -2.54 -10.41 27.87
CA LEU A 7 -2.85 -11.10 27.00
C LEU A 7 -3.84 -10.83 26.31
N ALA A 8 -4.23 -10.52 26.91
CA ALA A 8 -5.41 -10.24 26.45
C ALA A 8 -5.31 -9.51 25.34
N ALA A 9 -4.72 -8.66 25.52
CA ALA A 9 -4.51 -7.92 24.49
C ALA A 9 -4.37 -8.72 23.40
N ALA A 10 -3.73 -9.53 23.50
CA ALA A 10 -3.47 -10.25 22.46
C ALA A 10 -4.63 -10.65 21.80
N ALA A 11 -5.32 -11.20 22.40
CA ALA A 11 -6.31 -11.73 21.76
C ALA A 11 -7.01 -10.88 20.90
N LEU A 12 -7.32 -9.96 21.28
CA LEU A 12 -7.99 -9.21 20.56
C LEU A 12 -7.53 -9.01 19.39
N MET A 13 -6.50 -9.08 19.33
CA MET A 13 -5.99 -8.78 18.23
C MET A 13 -6.42 -9.61 17.27
N ALA A 14 -6.66 -10.61 17.59
CA ALA A 14 -6.99 -11.50 16.62
C ALA A 14 -7.98 -10.90 15.75
N ALA A 15 -8.87 -10.38 16.26
CA ALA A 15 -9.85 -9.93 15.48
C ALA A 15 -9.44 -8.97 14.50
N GLY A 16 -8.84 -8.07 14.86
CA GLY A 16 -8.58 -7.09 13.93
C GLY A 16 -7.43 -7.38 13.18
N ALA A 17 -6.93 -8.40 13.44
CA ALA A 17 -5.75 -8.67 12.90
C ALA A 17 -5.53 -8.43 11.51
N GLN A 18 -6.37 -8.72 10.71
CA GLN A 18 -6.03 -8.67 9.38
C GLN A 18 -5.64 -7.30 8.90
N ALA A 19 -5.82 -6.32 9.59
CA ALA A 19 -5.50 -5.04 9.06
C ALA A 19 -4.30 -4.37 9.62
N ALA A 20 -3.68 -4.95 10.55
CA ALA A 20 -2.63 -4.21 11.22
C ALA A 20 -1.28 -4.41 10.57
N TYR A 21 -0.73 -3.35 10.07
CA TYR A 21 0.64 -3.33 9.58
C TYR A 21 1.53 -2.74 10.65
N LYS A 22 2.83 -2.93 10.54
CA LYS A 22 3.76 -2.31 11.47
C LYS A 22 4.05 -0.90 11.02
N ASP A 23 4.03 0.04 11.93
CA ASP A 23 4.30 1.43 11.62
C ASP A 23 5.69 1.61 11.05
N GLY A 24 5.82 2.48 10.10
CA GLY A 24 7.10 2.77 9.47
C GLY A 24 6.93 3.20 8.04
N SER A 25 8.03 3.38 7.35
CA SER A 25 8.03 3.71 5.93
C SER A 25 8.64 2.55 5.17
N TYR A 26 7.97 2.12 4.15
CA TYR A 26 8.39 0.96 3.37
C TYR A 26 8.42 1.29 1.90
N THR A 27 9.39 0.75 1.18
CA THR A 27 9.43 0.95 -0.27
C THR A 27 9.12 -0.36 -0.96
N GLY A 28 8.52 -0.26 -2.12
CA GLY A 28 8.21 -1.42 -2.91
C GLY A 28 8.35 -1.12 -4.38
N GLU A 29 8.47 -2.15 -5.17
CA GLU A 29 8.61 -2.02 -6.61
C GLU A 29 7.62 -2.90 -7.34
N GLY A 30 7.08 -2.38 -8.43
CA GLY A 30 6.19 -3.14 -9.27
C GLY A 30 6.44 -2.78 -10.71
N LYS A 31 6.11 -3.69 -11.61
CA LYS A 31 6.33 -3.44 -13.01
C LYS A 31 5.11 -2.83 -13.65
N GLY A 32 5.26 -1.65 -14.24
CA GLY A 32 4.20 -1.01 -14.96
C GLY A 32 4.26 -1.36 -16.43
N ARG A 33 3.77 -0.46 -17.26
CA ARG A 33 3.74 -0.72 -18.68
C ARG A 33 5.14 -0.64 -19.29
N GLU A 34 5.92 0.33 -18.89
CA GLU A 34 7.21 0.60 -19.51
C GLU A 34 8.39 0.46 -18.58
N SER A 35 8.17 0.46 -17.30
CA SER A 35 9.29 0.52 -16.35
C SER A 35 8.90 -0.06 -15.01
N GLN A 36 9.90 -0.14 -14.14
CA GLN A 36 9.66 -0.43 -12.75
C GLN A 36 9.15 0.83 -12.08
N ILE A 37 8.17 0.68 -11.24
CA ILE A 37 7.60 1.77 -10.48
C ILE A 37 8.00 1.55 -9.03
N GLN A 38 8.59 2.56 -8.40
CA GLN A 38 8.98 2.46 -7.00
C GLN A 38 8.10 3.38 -6.17
N VAL A 39 7.53 2.85 -5.11
CA VAL A 39 6.67 3.65 -4.23
C VAL A 39 7.16 3.57 -2.80
N GLN A 40 6.75 4.55 -2.00
CA GLN A 40 6.96 4.52 -0.57
C GLN A 40 5.58 4.52 0.09
N VAL A 41 5.39 3.63 1.02
CA VAL A 41 4.15 3.55 1.77
C VAL A 41 4.47 3.84 3.22
N ASP A 42 3.80 4.82 3.79
CA ASP A 42 3.96 5.15 5.20
C ASP A 42 2.79 4.56 5.96
N VAL A 43 3.09 3.85 7.02
CA VAL A 43 2.08 3.22 7.87
C VAL A 43 2.08 3.90 9.24
N LYS A 44 0.92 4.29 9.70
CA LYS A 44 0.77 4.89 11.01
C LYS A 44 -0.46 4.32 11.69
N GLY A 45 -0.30 3.93 12.94
CA GLY A 45 -1.41 3.35 13.68
C GLY A 45 -1.91 2.06 13.09
N GLY A 46 -1.02 1.33 12.42
CA GLY A 46 -1.39 0.06 11.81
C GLY A 46 -2.08 0.18 10.46
N LYS A 47 -2.19 1.40 9.94
CA LYS A 47 -2.91 1.62 8.68
C LYS A 47 -2.08 2.40 7.70
N VAL A 48 -2.37 2.23 6.43
CA VAL A 48 -1.69 2.97 5.37
C VAL A 48 -2.06 4.45 5.50
N ALA A 49 -1.08 5.28 5.76
CA ALA A 49 -1.28 6.71 5.91
C ALA A 49 -1.06 7.47 4.62
N THR A 50 0.01 7.14 3.90
CA THR A 50 0.27 7.79 2.61
C THR A 50 0.93 6.82 1.65
N VAL A 51 0.75 7.09 0.37
CA VAL A 51 1.42 6.36 -0.70
C VAL A 51 2.04 7.39 -1.62
N LYS A 52 3.33 7.28 -1.87
CA LYS A 52 4.07 8.22 -2.67
C LYS A 52 4.84 7.51 -3.74
N VAL A 53 4.81 7.98 -4.96
CA VAL A 53 5.63 7.41 -6.01
C VAL A 53 7.01 8.06 -5.97
N LEU A 54 8.05 7.25 -5.87
CA LEU A 54 9.41 7.76 -5.81
C LEU A 54 10.07 7.81 -7.17
N LYS A 55 9.79 6.83 -8.01
CA LYS A 55 10.43 6.74 -9.32
C LYS A 55 9.58 6.00 -10.31
N HIS A 56 9.59 6.42 -11.55
CA HIS A 56 8.97 5.66 -12.63
C HIS A 56 9.51 6.13 -13.98
N GLY A 57 9.41 5.31 -15.00
CA GLY A 57 9.72 5.68 -16.36
C GLY A 57 8.52 5.54 -17.28
N GLU A 58 7.32 5.68 -16.73
CA GLU A 58 6.07 5.56 -17.49
C GLU A 58 5.75 6.86 -18.21
N THR A 59 4.80 6.82 -19.12
CA THR A 59 4.34 8.02 -19.82
C THR A 59 3.72 8.97 -18.81
N GLU A 60 4.28 10.15 -18.71
CA GLU A 60 3.94 11.09 -17.63
C GLU A 60 2.47 11.35 -17.45
N MET A 61 1.77 11.72 -18.51
CA MET A 61 0.37 12.03 -18.38
C MET A 61 -0.47 10.84 -17.92
N ILE A 62 -0.20 9.70 -18.50
CA ILE A 62 -0.96 8.50 -18.18
C ILE A 62 -0.66 8.07 -16.76
N PHE A 63 0.61 8.12 -16.39
CA PHE A 63 1.00 7.70 -15.07
C PHE A 63 0.45 8.64 -13.99
N ALA A 64 0.51 9.94 -14.23
CA ALA A 64 0.03 10.91 -13.27
C ALA A 64 -1.46 10.71 -13.00
N ALA A 65 -2.24 10.45 -14.04
CA ALA A 65 -3.66 10.21 -13.86
C ALA A 65 -3.90 8.96 -13.00
N ALA A 66 -3.13 7.92 -13.25
CA ALA A 66 -3.28 6.70 -12.48
C ALA A 66 -2.89 6.93 -11.02
N ALA A 67 -1.77 7.59 -10.78
CA ALA A 67 -1.28 7.80 -9.42
C ALA A 67 -2.22 8.69 -8.62
N GLU A 68 -2.74 9.74 -9.23
CA GLU A 68 -3.64 10.66 -8.54
C GLU A 68 -4.93 9.98 -8.10
N THR A 69 -5.35 8.98 -8.83
CA THR A 69 -6.58 8.25 -8.49
C THR A 69 -6.29 7.12 -7.52
N LEU A 70 -5.21 6.38 -7.78
CA LEU A 70 -4.95 5.18 -7.01
C LEU A 70 -4.40 5.44 -5.62
N CYS A 71 -3.49 6.39 -5.47
CA CYS A 71 -2.87 6.58 -4.17
C CYS A 71 -3.89 6.91 -3.08
N PRO A 72 -4.83 7.85 -3.30
CA PRO A 72 -5.85 8.09 -2.27
C PRO A 72 -6.76 6.88 -2.05
N ALA A 73 -7.06 6.14 -3.13
CA ALA A 73 -7.93 4.98 -2.99
C ALA A 73 -7.26 3.89 -2.17
N ILE A 74 -5.97 3.70 -2.34
CA ILE A 74 -5.22 2.72 -1.58
C ILE A 74 -5.21 3.10 -0.10
N VAL A 75 -5.04 4.38 0.20
CA VAL A 75 -5.10 4.84 1.59
C VAL A 75 -6.49 4.57 2.16
N ALA A 76 -7.53 4.91 1.41
CA ALA A 76 -8.90 4.72 1.89
C ALA A 76 -9.24 3.26 2.12
N LYS A 77 -8.70 2.38 1.29
CA LYS A 77 -8.98 0.95 1.43
C LYS A 77 -7.96 0.23 2.31
N ASN A 78 -6.97 0.93 2.77
CA ASN A 78 -5.91 0.37 3.58
C ASN A 78 -5.18 -0.78 2.88
N GLY A 79 -4.97 -0.64 1.60
CA GLY A 79 -4.30 -1.66 0.80
C GLY A 79 -4.79 -1.63 -0.63
N VAL A 80 -4.41 -2.62 -1.39
CA VAL A 80 -4.76 -2.65 -2.82
C VAL A 80 -5.99 -3.48 -3.14
N ASP A 81 -6.48 -4.25 -2.19
CA ASP A 81 -7.64 -5.09 -2.44
C ASP A 81 -8.87 -4.21 -2.69
N GLY A 82 -9.56 -4.48 -3.76
CA GLY A 82 -10.74 -3.70 -4.11
C GLY A 82 -10.46 -2.37 -4.78
N VAL A 83 -9.20 -2.06 -5.03
CA VAL A 83 -8.84 -0.83 -5.73
C VAL A 83 -8.79 -1.14 -7.21
N GLU A 84 -9.60 -0.44 -7.99
CA GLU A 84 -9.69 -0.69 -9.41
C GLU A 84 -8.63 0.05 -10.20
N SER A 85 -8.18 -0.56 -11.29
CA SER A 85 -7.23 0.10 -12.18
C SER A 85 -7.91 1.22 -12.96
N VAL A 86 -7.17 2.25 -13.27
CA VAL A 86 -7.70 3.40 -13.99
C VAL A 86 -7.84 3.06 -15.47
N ALA A 87 -9.01 3.30 -16.04
CA ALA A 87 -9.25 3.02 -17.44
C ALA A 87 -8.28 3.82 -18.31
N GLY A 88 -7.69 3.16 -19.28
CA GLY A 88 -6.68 3.79 -20.13
C GLY A 88 -5.29 3.76 -19.53
N ALA A 89 -5.14 3.36 -18.28
CA ALA A 89 -3.85 3.27 -17.62
C ALA A 89 -3.74 1.98 -16.82
N THR A 90 -4.28 0.90 -17.34
CA THR A 90 -4.34 -0.36 -16.61
C THR A 90 -2.97 -0.90 -16.20
N LEU A 91 -2.02 -0.90 -17.12
CA LEU A 91 -0.72 -1.45 -16.81
C LEU A 91 0.05 -0.61 -15.79
N SER A 92 -0.06 0.72 -15.89
CA SER A 92 0.55 1.58 -14.89
C SER A 92 -0.15 1.42 -13.55
N SER A 93 -1.47 1.29 -13.56
CA SER A 93 -2.25 1.08 -12.34
C SER A 93 -1.86 -0.22 -11.67
N ASP A 94 -1.73 -1.28 -12.45
CA ASP A 94 -1.35 -2.57 -11.90
C ASP A 94 0.07 -2.52 -11.34
N GLY A 95 0.94 -1.75 -11.99
CA GLY A 95 2.31 -1.58 -11.51
C GLY A 95 2.35 -0.85 -10.16
N ILE A 96 1.53 0.19 -10.00
CA ILE A 96 1.43 0.90 -8.73
C ILE A 96 0.91 -0.03 -7.64
N LYS A 97 -0.13 -0.80 -7.96
CA LYS A 97 -0.70 -1.72 -6.99
C LYS A 97 0.31 -2.80 -6.59
N ALA A 98 1.06 -3.32 -7.55
CA ALA A 98 2.07 -4.31 -7.26
C ALA A 98 3.18 -3.72 -6.38
N ALA A 99 3.56 -2.48 -6.64
CA ALA A 99 4.59 -1.83 -5.84
C ALA A 99 4.13 -1.61 -4.41
N VAL A 100 2.87 -1.20 -4.22
CA VAL A 100 2.32 -1.02 -2.89
C VAL A 100 2.22 -2.36 -2.16
N LYS A 101 1.81 -3.39 -2.87
CA LYS A 101 1.72 -4.71 -2.27
C LYS A 101 3.09 -5.19 -1.82
N ASP A 102 4.11 -4.93 -2.62
CA ASP A 102 5.47 -5.28 -2.27
C ASP A 102 5.91 -4.52 -1.02
N ALA A 103 5.62 -3.22 -0.94
CA ALA A 103 5.97 -2.44 0.22
C ALA A 103 5.25 -2.96 1.46
N LEU A 104 3.96 -3.25 1.35
CA LEU A 104 3.19 -3.71 2.49
C LEU A 104 3.62 -5.11 2.96
N SER A 105 4.19 -5.90 2.08
CA SER A 105 4.69 -7.21 2.49
C SER A 105 5.83 -7.06 3.49
N LYS A 106 6.49 -5.92 3.51
CA LYS A 106 7.58 -5.64 4.44
C LYS A 106 7.07 -5.09 5.77
N ALA A 107 5.81 -4.74 5.83
CA ALA A 107 5.20 -4.15 7.01
C ALA A 107 4.45 -5.15 7.88
N GLN A 108 4.62 -6.40 7.64
CA GLN A 108 3.88 -7.44 8.36
C GLN A 108 4.58 -8.01 9.57
#